data_b07cac40ed35b4408c11cbc34c7cda62
#
_entry.id   b07cac40ed35b4408c11cbc34c7cda62
#
_cell.length_a   1.000
_cell.length_b   1.000
_cell.length_c   1.000
_cell.angle_alpha   90.00
_cell.angle_beta   90.00
_cell.angle_gamma   90.00
#
_symmetry.space_group_name_H-M   'P 1'
#
loop_
_entity.id
_entity.type
_entity.pdbx_description
1 polymer ?
#
loop_
_entity_poly.entity_id
_entity_poly.type
_entity_poly.pdbx_seq_one_letter_code
_entity_poly.pdbx_strand_id
1 'polypeptide(L)'
;YTAPLRETRPVNQQAASVVRTMQHYHDDWRSVMGRIVRLTGTKSAWAEDPPSRTRRLVTNVLVEETDKPQEYSVRSYLLVTRSRFNFDEFDLISAERRDVLRVDGESFKLARREILLDQAVLGTPNLAIFL
;
A
#
# COMPACT_ATOMS: atom_id res chain seq x y z
N TYR A 1 2.94 5.03 7.00
CA TYR A 1 2.69 4.18 5.83
C TYR A 1 3.63 3.00 5.88
N THR A 2 3.11 1.82 6.13
CA THR A 2 3.91 0.61 6.34
C THR A 2 3.45 -0.52 5.42
N ALA A 3 4.39 -1.36 4.98
CA ALA A 3 4.12 -2.61 4.27
C ALA A 3 5.08 -3.68 4.80
N PRO A 4 4.67 -4.42 5.85
CA PRO A 4 5.46 -5.52 6.40
C PRO A 4 5.61 -6.67 5.39
N LEU A 5 6.65 -7.47 5.56
CA LEU A 5 6.86 -8.65 4.74
C LEU A 5 5.85 -9.74 5.06
N ARG A 6 5.49 -10.50 4.03
CA ARG A 6 4.70 -11.72 4.16
C ARG A 6 5.64 -12.95 4.15
N GLU A 7 5.39 -13.88 5.04
CA GLU A 7 6.12 -15.15 5.12
C GLU A 7 5.12 -16.30 5.23
N THR A 8 5.35 -17.38 4.51
CA THR A 8 4.55 -18.60 4.66
C THR A 8 5.11 -19.44 5.79
N ARG A 9 4.31 -19.69 6.83
CA ARG A 9 4.68 -20.55 7.97
C ARG A 9 3.72 -21.73 8.08
N PRO A 10 4.22 -22.94 8.36
CA PRO A 10 3.39 -24.15 8.47
C PRO A 10 2.49 -24.12 9.70
N VAL A 11 2.84 -23.37 10.75
CA VAL A 11 2.08 -23.28 12.01
C VAL A 11 1.65 -21.84 12.22
N ASN A 12 0.37 -21.65 12.65
CA ASN A 12 -0.24 -20.35 12.92
C ASN A 12 -0.15 -19.37 11.72
N GLN A 13 -0.59 -19.82 10.56
CA GLN A 13 -0.46 -19.13 9.29
C GLN A 13 -1.01 -17.69 9.29
N GLN A 14 -2.12 -17.43 9.97
CA GLN A 14 -2.75 -16.09 9.94
C GLN A 14 -1.99 -15.08 10.81
N ALA A 15 -1.65 -15.43 12.04
CA ALA A 15 -1.02 -14.50 12.98
C ALA A 15 0.50 -14.34 12.75
N ALA A 16 1.19 -15.43 12.36
CA ALA A 16 2.65 -15.46 12.22
C ALA A 16 3.14 -15.18 10.80
N SER A 17 2.25 -15.03 9.81
CA SER A 17 2.63 -14.80 8.43
C SER A 17 3.06 -13.36 8.13
N VAL A 18 2.89 -12.43 9.05
CA VAL A 18 3.25 -11.00 8.88
C VAL A 18 4.48 -10.69 9.71
N VAL A 19 5.60 -10.40 9.05
CA VAL A 19 6.88 -10.07 9.66
C VAL A 19 7.04 -8.56 9.72
N ARG A 20 6.91 -7.96 10.90
CA ARG A 20 7.00 -6.50 11.11
C ARG A 20 8.40 -5.99 11.39
N THR A 21 9.34 -6.88 11.65
CA THR A 21 10.76 -6.53 11.85
C THR A 21 11.48 -6.15 10.56
N MET A 22 10.93 -6.61 9.42
CA MET A 22 11.39 -6.23 8.07
C MET A 22 10.19 -5.79 7.25
N GLN A 23 10.33 -4.72 6.48
CA GLN A 23 9.22 -4.12 5.74
C GLN A 23 9.67 -3.64 4.37
N HIS A 24 8.78 -3.73 3.38
CA HIS A 24 8.96 -3.08 2.08
C HIS A 24 8.93 -1.55 2.21
N TYR A 25 8.06 -1.05 3.12
CA TYR A 25 7.91 0.36 3.44
C TYR A 25 7.77 0.55 4.93
N HIS A 26 8.47 1.54 5.46
CA HIS A 26 8.29 2.07 6.80
C HIS A 26 8.46 3.59 6.74
N ASP A 27 7.48 4.25 6.14
CA ASP A 27 7.53 5.67 5.83
C ASP A 27 6.76 6.48 6.87
N ASP A 28 7.40 7.50 7.41
CA ASP A 28 6.76 8.61 8.09
C ASP A 28 6.21 9.63 7.08
N TRP A 29 5.62 10.71 7.55
CA TRP A 29 5.06 11.75 6.69
C TRP A 29 6.13 12.36 5.75
N ARG A 30 7.35 12.59 6.23
CA ARG A 30 8.44 13.18 5.44
C ARG A 30 8.89 12.24 4.32
N SER A 31 9.01 10.97 4.64
CA SER A 31 9.38 9.93 3.67
C SER A 31 8.33 9.81 2.58
N VAL A 32 7.03 9.79 2.94
CA VAL A 32 5.92 9.78 1.98
C VAL A 32 5.98 11.01 1.07
N MET A 33 6.16 12.21 1.64
CA MET A 33 6.27 13.45 0.85
C MET A 33 7.48 13.43 -0.08
N GLY A 34 8.62 12.95 0.40
CA GLY A 34 9.83 12.76 -0.44
C GLY A 34 9.60 11.83 -1.63
N ARG A 35 8.84 10.74 -1.42
CA ARG A 35 8.45 9.83 -2.51
C ARG A 35 7.49 10.47 -3.50
N ILE A 36 6.52 11.25 -3.03
CA ILE A 36 5.61 11.99 -3.90
C ILE A 36 6.40 12.97 -4.76
N VAL A 37 7.24 13.80 -4.16
CA VAL A 37 8.07 14.77 -4.91
C VAL A 37 8.96 14.07 -5.94
N ARG A 38 9.56 12.93 -5.58
CA ARG A 38 10.38 12.16 -6.52
C ARG A 38 9.57 11.66 -7.72
N LEU A 39 8.33 11.19 -7.49
CA LEU A 39 7.46 10.64 -8.53
C LEU A 39 6.84 11.74 -9.43
N THR A 40 6.59 12.93 -8.89
CA THR A 40 5.84 13.98 -9.59
C THR A 40 6.69 15.17 -10.03
N GLY A 41 7.79 15.45 -9.32
CA GLY A 41 8.59 16.65 -9.52
C GLY A 41 10.00 16.43 -10.03
N THR A 42 10.43 15.19 -10.21
CA THR A 42 11.80 14.88 -10.66
C THR A 42 11.82 13.75 -11.69
N LYS A 43 12.92 13.65 -12.44
CA LYS A 43 13.20 12.52 -13.34
C LYS A 43 13.97 11.39 -12.67
N SER A 44 14.10 11.42 -11.32
CA SER A 44 14.88 10.43 -10.58
C SER A 44 14.12 9.13 -10.30
N ALA A 45 12.81 9.09 -10.57
CA ALA A 45 12.00 7.89 -10.44
C ALA A 45 12.01 7.05 -11.73
N TRP A 46 13.16 6.54 -12.11
CA TRP A 46 13.35 5.79 -13.39
C TRP A 46 12.38 4.63 -13.59
N ALA A 47 11.95 4.02 -12.51
CA ALA A 47 10.96 2.93 -12.55
C ALA A 47 9.56 3.43 -12.99
N GLU A 48 9.31 4.73 -12.92
CA GLU A 48 8.06 5.41 -13.26
C GLU A 48 8.30 6.56 -14.29
N ASP A 49 9.37 6.48 -15.08
CA ASP A 49 9.61 7.39 -16.20
C ASP A 49 9.84 6.57 -17.49
N PRO A 50 8.85 6.51 -18.41
CA PRO A 50 7.50 7.07 -18.29
C PRO A 50 6.63 6.37 -17.24
N PRO A 51 5.59 7.05 -16.71
CA PRO A 51 4.78 6.51 -15.62
C PRO A 51 3.99 5.27 -16.03
N SER A 52 3.88 4.32 -15.11
CA SER A 52 3.07 3.10 -15.30
C SER A 52 1.58 3.43 -15.42
N ARG A 53 0.87 2.67 -16.23
CA ARG A 53 -0.60 2.66 -16.25
C ARG A 53 -1.09 1.75 -15.13
N THR A 54 -1.73 2.33 -14.12
CA THR A 54 -2.22 1.58 -12.97
C THR A 54 -3.73 1.68 -12.84
N ARG A 55 -4.37 0.58 -12.42
CA ARG A 55 -5.76 0.58 -11.93
C ARG A 55 -5.80 -0.02 -10.53
N ARG A 56 -6.62 0.59 -9.68
CA ARG A 56 -6.84 0.14 -8.30
C ARG A 56 -8.31 -0.19 -8.13
N LEU A 57 -8.58 -1.46 -7.80
CA LEU A 57 -9.89 -1.94 -7.43
C LEU A 57 -9.89 -2.08 -5.90
N VAL A 58 -10.77 -1.33 -5.25
CA VAL A 58 -10.92 -1.36 -3.80
C VAL A 58 -12.27 -1.96 -3.47
N THR A 59 -12.28 -3.00 -2.64
CA THR A 59 -13.48 -3.77 -2.29
C THR A 59 -13.50 -4.09 -0.80
N ASN A 60 -14.61 -4.67 -0.34
CA ASN A 60 -14.78 -5.19 1.01
C ASN A 60 -14.42 -4.14 2.09
N VAL A 61 -14.91 -2.92 1.89
CA VAL A 61 -14.63 -1.81 2.81
C VAL A 61 -15.45 -2.00 4.08
N LEU A 62 -14.76 -2.14 5.20
CA LEU A 62 -15.32 -2.16 6.55
C LEU A 62 -14.83 -0.95 7.32
N VAL A 63 -15.76 -0.25 7.95
CA VAL A 63 -15.47 0.95 8.76
C VAL A 63 -15.91 0.70 10.18
N GLU A 64 -15.03 0.95 11.13
CA GLU A 64 -15.25 0.81 12.57
C GLU A 64 -14.82 2.11 13.26
N GLU A 65 -15.54 2.52 14.28
CA GLU A 65 -15.12 3.62 15.16
C GLU A 65 -13.90 3.17 15.98
N THR A 66 -13.02 4.12 16.31
CA THR A 66 -11.92 3.90 17.25
C THR A 66 -12.24 4.51 18.60
N ASP A 67 -11.41 4.28 19.61
CA ASP A 67 -11.54 4.93 20.93
C ASP A 67 -11.33 6.46 20.88
N LYS A 68 -10.86 6.98 19.74
CA LYS A 68 -10.63 8.41 19.54
C LYS A 68 -11.78 9.03 18.75
N PRO A 69 -12.36 10.14 19.23
CA PRO A 69 -13.42 10.83 18.51
C PRO A 69 -12.91 11.30 17.13
N GLN A 70 -13.78 11.21 16.13
CA GLN A 70 -13.51 11.61 14.75
C GLN A 70 -12.36 10.80 14.07
N GLU A 71 -12.08 9.60 14.57
CA GLU A 71 -11.11 8.68 13.99
C GLU A 71 -11.78 7.34 13.68
N TYR A 72 -11.55 6.81 12.49
CA TYR A 72 -12.13 5.56 12.00
C TYR A 72 -11.04 4.59 11.60
N SER A 73 -11.21 3.32 11.98
CA SER A 73 -10.45 2.20 11.46
C SER A 73 -11.14 1.68 10.21
N VAL A 74 -10.41 1.59 9.11
CA VAL A 74 -10.96 1.15 7.82
C VAL A 74 -10.14 -0.01 7.29
N ARG A 75 -10.79 -1.15 7.06
CA ARG A 75 -10.19 -2.28 6.35
C ARG A 75 -10.75 -2.34 4.94
N SER A 76 -9.90 -2.64 3.98
CA SER A 76 -10.32 -2.84 2.59
C SER A 76 -9.37 -3.79 1.87
N TYR A 77 -9.88 -4.44 0.82
CA TYR A 77 -9.04 -5.21 -0.10
C TYR A 77 -8.67 -4.37 -1.31
N LEU A 78 -7.46 -4.54 -1.75
CA LEU A 78 -6.88 -3.82 -2.88
C LEU A 78 -6.36 -4.80 -3.91
N LEU A 79 -6.80 -4.63 -5.15
CA LEU A 79 -6.18 -5.26 -6.31
C LEU A 79 -5.65 -4.16 -7.23
N VAL A 80 -4.35 -4.22 -7.54
CA VAL A 80 -3.70 -3.27 -8.45
C VAL A 80 -3.23 -4.02 -9.69
N THR A 81 -3.61 -3.54 -10.85
CA THR A 81 -2.96 -3.89 -12.10
C THR A 81 -2.01 -2.77 -12.50
N ARG A 82 -0.84 -3.14 -12.99
CA ARG A 82 0.20 -2.19 -13.43
C ARG A 82 0.80 -2.66 -14.75
N SER A 83 0.64 -1.86 -15.79
CA SER A 83 1.26 -2.06 -17.09
C SER A 83 2.36 -1.04 -17.32
N ARG A 84 3.49 -1.48 -17.83
CA ARG A 84 4.68 -0.64 -18.07
C ARG A 84 5.08 -0.71 -19.52
N PHE A 85 5.48 0.44 -20.05
CA PHE A 85 5.96 0.55 -21.46
C PHE A 85 4.98 -0.09 -22.45
N ASN A 86 5.50 -0.87 -23.39
CA ASN A 86 4.76 -1.62 -24.40
C ASN A 86 4.84 -3.13 -24.14
N PHE A 87 5.02 -3.55 -22.87
CA PHE A 87 5.02 -4.96 -22.53
C PHE A 87 3.59 -5.53 -22.59
N ASP A 88 3.46 -6.76 -23.07
CA ASP A 88 2.20 -7.48 -23.14
C ASP A 88 1.74 -7.93 -21.74
N GLU A 89 2.68 -8.13 -20.83
CA GLU A 89 2.44 -8.53 -19.46
C GLU A 89 2.11 -7.32 -18.57
N PHE A 90 1.37 -7.58 -17.51
CA PHE A 90 1.12 -6.60 -16.46
C PHE A 90 1.32 -7.22 -15.08
N ASP A 91 1.81 -6.40 -14.15
CA ASP A 91 1.95 -6.79 -12.76
C ASP A 91 0.56 -6.81 -12.09
N LEU A 92 0.33 -7.81 -11.25
CA LEU A 92 -0.84 -7.91 -10.39
C LEU A 92 -0.38 -7.91 -8.93
N ILE A 93 -0.94 -6.98 -8.14
CA ILE A 93 -0.62 -6.85 -6.71
C ILE A 93 -1.93 -6.93 -5.93
N SER A 94 -2.03 -7.90 -5.04
CA SER A 94 -3.16 -8.10 -4.13
C SER A 94 -2.74 -7.80 -2.70
N ALA A 95 -3.59 -7.08 -1.95
CA ALA A 95 -3.31 -6.69 -0.58
C ALA A 95 -4.57 -6.42 0.24
N GLU A 96 -4.47 -6.57 1.55
CA GLU A 96 -5.36 -5.97 2.54
C GLU A 96 -4.78 -4.63 3.00
N ARG A 97 -5.60 -3.56 3.05
CA ARG A 97 -5.23 -2.30 3.67
C ARG A 97 -5.93 -2.14 5.02
N ARG A 98 -5.18 -1.67 5.99
CA ARG A 98 -5.64 -1.27 7.32
C ARG A 98 -5.31 0.20 7.51
N ASP A 99 -6.31 1.02 7.35
CA ASP A 99 -6.19 2.47 7.40
C ASP A 99 -6.73 3.02 8.72
N VAL A 100 -6.15 4.11 9.17
CA VAL A 100 -6.75 4.99 10.19
C VAL A 100 -7.00 6.33 9.51
N LEU A 101 -8.28 6.71 9.47
CA LEU A 101 -8.75 7.95 8.87
C LEU A 101 -9.20 8.92 9.96
N ARG A 102 -8.88 10.20 9.83
CA ARG A 102 -9.36 11.27 10.70
C ARG A 102 -10.23 12.22 9.92
N VAL A 103 -11.34 12.65 10.54
CA VAL A 103 -12.20 13.67 9.97
C VAL A 103 -11.44 15.00 9.84
N ASP A 104 -11.60 15.65 8.69
CA ASP A 104 -11.02 16.95 8.39
C ASP A 104 -12.05 17.79 7.62
N GLY A 105 -12.89 18.51 8.34
CA GLY A 105 -14.06 19.17 7.78
C GLY A 105 -15.06 18.18 7.18
N GLU A 106 -15.37 18.30 5.90
CA GLU A 106 -16.25 17.38 5.16
C GLU A 106 -15.51 16.19 4.51
N SER A 107 -14.22 16.01 4.82
CA SER A 107 -13.36 15.01 4.22
C SER A 107 -12.62 14.20 5.28
N PHE A 108 -11.67 13.36 4.83
CA PHE A 108 -10.84 12.55 5.69
C PHE A 108 -9.37 12.73 5.34
N LYS A 109 -8.52 12.69 6.35
CA LYS A 109 -7.07 12.58 6.22
C LYS A 109 -6.60 11.19 6.63
N LEU A 110 -5.67 10.63 5.86
CA LEU A 110 -5.01 9.37 6.19
C LEU A 110 -4.00 9.61 7.30
N ALA A 111 -4.28 9.10 8.50
CA ALA A 111 -3.38 9.17 9.65
C ALA A 111 -2.37 8.01 9.66
N ARG A 112 -2.81 6.80 9.26
CA ARG A 112 -1.98 5.60 9.18
C ARG A 112 -2.47 4.70 8.06
N ARG A 113 -1.55 4.01 7.41
CA ARG A 113 -1.83 2.88 6.49
C ARG A 113 -0.86 1.75 6.76
N GLU A 114 -1.36 0.56 6.97
CA GLU A 114 -0.63 -0.69 6.92
C GLU A 114 -1.15 -1.49 5.72
N ILE A 115 -0.23 -1.98 4.88
CA ILE A 115 -0.54 -2.75 3.68
C ILE A 115 -0.02 -4.16 3.86
N LEU A 116 -0.92 -5.12 3.90
CA LEU A 116 -0.60 -6.54 4.02
C LEU A 116 -0.66 -7.17 2.63
N LEU A 117 0.48 -7.26 1.96
CA LEU A 117 0.59 -7.92 0.67
C LEU A 117 0.29 -9.42 0.79
N ASP A 118 -0.44 -9.98 -0.16
CA ASP A 118 -0.76 -11.42 -0.15
C ASP A 118 0.43 -12.26 -0.62
N GLN A 119 1.28 -11.69 -1.47
CA GLN A 119 2.45 -12.36 -2.01
C GLN A 119 3.64 -12.25 -1.06
N ALA A 120 4.26 -13.38 -0.74
CA ALA A 120 5.53 -13.43 0.00
C ALA A 120 6.71 -12.97 -0.89
N VAL A 121 6.66 -13.31 -2.17
CA VAL A 121 7.59 -12.84 -3.20
C VAL A 121 6.78 -12.07 -4.23
N LEU A 122 7.12 -10.81 -4.40
CA LEU A 122 6.41 -9.94 -5.34
C LEU A 122 6.79 -10.29 -6.79
N GLY A 123 5.78 -10.51 -7.62
CA GLY A 123 5.94 -10.71 -9.06
C GLY A 123 6.18 -9.41 -9.84
N THR A 124 6.40 -8.29 -9.17
CA THR A 124 6.68 -6.99 -9.79
C THR A 124 8.15 -6.60 -9.59
N PRO A 125 8.81 -5.99 -10.58
CA PRO A 125 10.23 -5.63 -10.48
C PRO A 125 10.53 -4.56 -9.44
N ASN A 126 9.54 -3.78 -9.03
CA ASN A 126 9.67 -2.77 -7.98
C ASN A 126 8.30 -2.33 -7.45
N LEU A 127 8.30 -1.67 -6.31
CA LEU A 127 7.13 -1.04 -5.69
C LEU A 127 7.25 0.50 -5.72
N ALA A 128 7.57 1.08 -6.88
CA ALA A 128 7.68 2.53 -7.02
C ALA A 128 6.31 3.24 -7.07
N ILE A 129 5.22 2.54 -6.85
CA ILE A 129 3.85 3.07 -6.78
C ILE A 129 3.33 3.06 -5.34
N PHE A 130 2.32 3.88 -5.05
CA PHE A 130 1.57 3.82 -3.78
C PHE A 130 0.44 2.79 -3.88
N LEU A 131 0.28 1.98 -2.83
CA LEU A 131 -0.75 0.95 -2.67
C LEU A 131 -1.86 1.41 -1.73
#